data_15ccaf9217610dab441540f6e67f65b0
#
_entry.id   15ccaf9217610dab441540f6e67f65b0
#
_cell.length_a   1.000
_cell.length_b   1.000
_cell.length_c   1.000
_cell.angle_alpha   90.00
_cell.angle_beta   90.00
_cell.angle_gamma   90.00
#
_symmetry.space_group_name_H-M   'P 1'
#
loop_
_entity.id
_entity.type
_entity.pdbx_description
1 polymer ?
#
loop_
_entity_poly.entity_id
_entity_poly.type
_entity_poly.pdbx_seq_one_letter_code
_entity_poly.pdbx_strand_id
1 'polypeptide(L)'
;MCPRHVAALALALVGWYLMLPPLQFVGPPNDPYSLAIVDDAAPLSRWLPMMTFKTLQECDNFSPRLARNMRKSVKTERDKKDVETLIGIWLGKYQCVATDDPSLKGR
;
A
#
# COMPACT_ATOMS: atom_id res chain seq x y z
N MET A 1 23.24 -30.65 9.47
CA MET A 1 22.56 -29.77 8.61
C MET A 1 22.82 -28.30 8.94
N CYS A 2 23.00 -27.49 7.94
CA CYS A 2 23.35 -26.09 8.17
C CYS A 2 22.08 -25.23 8.25
N PRO A 3 21.84 -24.55 9.39
CA PRO A 3 20.68 -23.65 9.49
C PRO A 3 20.66 -22.56 8.42
N ARG A 4 21.81 -22.23 7.86
CA ARG A 4 21.90 -21.23 6.81
C ARG A 4 21.13 -21.60 5.55
N HIS A 5 21.11 -22.89 5.21
CA HIS A 5 20.34 -23.33 4.04
C HIS A 5 18.84 -23.10 4.26
N VAL A 6 18.36 -23.39 5.46
CA VAL A 6 16.95 -23.18 5.77
C VAL A 6 16.63 -21.69 5.70
N ALA A 7 17.49 -20.84 6.27
CA ALA A 7 17.29 -19.41 6.24
C ALA A 7 17.32 -18.86 4.81
N ALA A 8 18.26 -19.34 3.99
CA ALA A 8 18.36 -18.92 2.59
C ALA A 8 17.13 -19.31 1.80
N LEU A 9 16.63 -20.52 2.00
CA LEU A 9 15.41 -20.97 1.33
C LEU A 9 14.21 -20.17 1.78
N ALA A 10 14.10 -19.86 3.08
CA ALA A 10 13.02 -19.03 3.60
C ALA A 10 13.04 -17.64 2.96
N LEU A 11 14.23 -17.04 2.84
CA LEU A 11 14.36 -15.73 2.20
C LEU A 11 13.98 -15.79 0.71
N ALA A 12 14.32 -16.89 0.02
CA ALA A 12 13.96 -17.05 -1.38
C ALA A 12 12.46 -17.16 -1.58
N LEU A 13 11.72 -17.59 -0.54
CA LEU A 13 10.27 -17.74 -0.58
C LEU A 13 9.53 -16.51 -0.04
N VAL A 14 10.27 -15.51 0.43
CA VAL A 14 9.66 -14.29 0.95
C VAL A 14 8.96 -13.55 -0.18
N GLY A 15 7.71 -13.19 0.07
CA GLY A 15 6.96 -12.33 -0.83
C GLY A 15 7.02 -10.88 -0.38
N TRP A 16 6.19 -10.06 -1.00
CA TRP A 16 6.12 -8.63 -0.73
C TRP A 16 4.67 -8.22 -0.55
N TYR A 17 4.38 -7.58 0.57
CA TYR A 17 3.08 -6.97 0.79
C TYR A 17 3.06 -5.57 0.19
N LEU A 18 1.97 -5.26 -0.51
CA LEU A 18 1.63 -3.87 -0.81
C LEU A 18 0.83 -3.35 0.38
N MET A 19 1.43 -2.47 1.16
CA MET A 19 0.86 -1.98 2.41
C MET A 19 0.27 -0.60 2.23
N LEU A 20 -0.91 -0.40 2.81
CA LEU A 20 -1.58 0.89 2.84
C LEU A 20 -1.60 1.42 4.27
N PRO A 21 -1.21 2.68 4.50
CA PRO A 21 -1.32 3.28 5.83
C PRO A 21 -2.75 3.28 6.34
N PRO A 22 -2.95 3.24 7.67
CA PRO A 22 -4.31 3.31 8.20
C PRO A 22 -4.95 4.66 7.90
N LEU A 23 -6.28 4.65 7.82
CA LEU A 23 -7.04 5.87 7.63
C LEU A 23 -7.36 6.51 8.96
N GLN A 24 -7.33 7.84 8.97
CA GLN A 24 -7.74 8.64 10.10
C GLN A 24 -8.82 9.61 9.64
N PHE A 25 -9.91 9.67 10.38
CA PHE A 25 -11.00 10.58 10.06
C PHE A 25 -10.87 11.85 10.87
N VAL A 26 -11.01 12.99 10.21
CA VAL A 26 -10.99 14.30 10.84
C VAL A 26 -12.41 14.84 10.82
N GLY A 27 -12.96 15.08 12.03
CA GLY A 27 -14.32 15.54 12.20
C GLY A 27 -15.23 14.47 12.81
N PRO A 28 -16.50 14.82 13.11
CA PRO A 28 -17.44 13.88 13.70
C PRO A 28 -17.73 12.70 12.76
N PRO A 29 -17.85 11.46 13.30
CA PRO A 29 -18.05 10.27 12.46
C PRO A 29 -19.29 10.31 11.58
N ASN A 30 -20.33 11.01 12.03
CA ASN A 30 -21.61 11.07 11.32
C ASN A 30 -21.74 12.31 10.44
N ASP A 31 -20.68 13.10 10.34
CA ASP A 31 -20.69 14.32 9.55
C ASP A 31 -20.28 13.98 8.11
N PRO A 32 -21.12 14.30 7.09
CA PRO A 32 -20.75 14.05 5.72
C PRO A 32 -19.55 14.88 5.24
N TYR A 33 -19.17 15.89 5.99
CA TYR A 33 -18.01 16.72 5.66
C TYR A 33 -16.74 16.25 6.36
N SER A 34 -16.80 15.15 7.12
CA SER A 34 -15.59 14.55 7.69
C SER A 34 -14.68 14.06 6.59
N LEU A 35 -13.37 14.30 6.76
CA LEU A 35 -12.35 13.92 5.79
C LEU A 35 -11.61 12.67 6.27
N ALA A 36 -11.35 11.77 5.34
CA ALA A 36 -10.47 10.64 5.58
C ALA A 36 -9.07 11.02 5.11
N ILE A 37 -8.12 10.97 6.03
CA ILE A 37 -6.71 11.21 5.70
C ILE A 37 -5.91 9.95 5.97
N VAL A 38 -4.77 9.85 5.29
CA VAL A 38 -3.87 8.71 5.43
C VAL A 38 -2.87 9.02 6.55
N ASP A 39 -2.77 8.14 7.53
CA ASP A 39 -1.79 8.27 8.62
C ASP A 39 -0.52 7.51 8.24
N ASP A 40 0.32 8.14 7.42
CA ASP A 40 1.56 7.54 6.97
C ASP A 40 2.68 7.59 8.02
N ALA A 41 2.45 8.24 9.14
CA ALA A 41 3.37 8.23 10.28
C ALA A 41 3.12 7.05 11.22
N ALA A 42 2.04 6.29 11.03
CA ALA A 42 1.76 5.12 11.85
C ALA A 42 2.83 4.04 11.65
N PRO A 43 3.14 3.23 12.70
CA PRO A 43 4.07 2.13 12.53
C PRO A 43 3.52 1.07 11.57
N LEU A 44 4.42 0.38 10.86
CA LEU A 44 4.02 -0.61 9.84
C LEU A 44 3.11 -1.71 10.39
N SER A 45 3.22 -2.03 11.68
CA SER A 45 2.35 -3.02 12.31
C SER A 45 0.87 -2.64 12.25
N ARG A 46 0.55 -1.36 12.05
CA ARG A 46 -0.82 -0.86 11.93
C ARG A 46 -1.26 -0.65 10.49
N TRP A 47 -0.33 -0.77 9.52
CA TRP A 47 -0.67 -0.66 8.12
C TRP A 47 -1.43 -1.90 7.67
N LEU A 48 -2.22 -1.75 6.60
CA LEU A 48 -3.06 -2.82 6.08
C LEU A 48 -2.38 -3.48 4.87
N PRO A 49 -2.21 -4.81 4.90
CA PRO A 49 -1.73 -5.52 3.71
C PRO A 49 -2.87 -5.64 2.70
N MET A 50 -2.67 -5.04 1.53
CA MET A 50 -3.70 -5.01 0.49
C MET A 50 -3.52 -6.14 -0.52
N MET A 51 -2.29 -6.44 -0.88
CA MET A 51 -1.96 -7.47 -1.86
C MET A 51 -0.60 -8.07 -1.53
N THR A 52 -0.36 -9.26 -2.07
CA THR A 52 0.93 -9.96 -1.95
C THR A 52 1.50 -10.20 -3.34
N PHE A 53 2.81 -10.00 -3.48
CA PHE A 53 3.52 -10.22 -4.72
C PHE A 53 4.72 -11.13 -4.46
N LYS A 54 5.16 -11.84 -5.50
CA LYS A 54 6.33 -12.72 -5.38
C LYS A 54 7.64 -11.95 -5.40
N THR A 55 7.68 -10.82 -6.10
CA THR A 55 8.90 -10.02 -6.23
C THR A 55 8.64 -8.58 -5.85
N LEU A 56 9.70 -7.90 -5.41
CA LEU A 56 9.63 -6.47 -5.12
C LEU A 56 9.27 -5.68 -6.38
N GLN A 57 9.80 -6.08 -7.52
CA GLN A 57 9.53 -5.39 -8.77
C GLN A 57 8.05 -5.42 -9.13
N GLU A 58 7.40 -6.58 -8.97
CA GLU A 58 5.96 -6.67 -9.20
C GLU A 58 5.18 -5.75 -8.26
N CYS A 59 5.59 -5.71 -6.99
CA CYS A 59 4.96 -4.85 -6.01
C CYS A 59 5.16 -3.37 -6.37
N ASP A 60 6.39 -2.96 -6.68
CA ASP A 60 6.72 -1.58 -7.02
C ASP A 60 5.99 -1.11 -8.28
N ASN A 61 5.73 -2.01 -9.21
CA ASN A 61 5.08 -1.66 -10.48
C ASN A 61 3.57 -1.59 -10.38
N PHE A 62 2.98 -2.04 -9.28
CA PHE A 62 1.53 -2.11 -9.16
C PHE A 62 0.89 -0.73 -9.19
N SER A 63 1.34 0.19 -8.33
CA SER A 63 0.72 1.51 -8.21
C SER A 63 0.85 2.35 -9.49
N PRO A 64 2.02 2.40 -10.14
CA PRO A 64 2.11 3.10 -11.42
C PRO A 64 1.22 2.51 -12.51
N ARG A 65 1.10 1.18 -12.54
CA ARG A 65 0.23 0.51 -13.52
C ARG A 65 -1.24 0.83 -13.25
N LEU A 66 -1.66 0.77 -11.99
CA LEU A 66 -3.02 1.10 -11.61
C LEU A 66 -3.33 2.56 -11.95
N ALA A 67 -2.42 3.48 -11.66
CA ALA A 67 -2.59 4.88 -11.99
C ALA A 67 -2.81 5.08 -13.49
N ARG A 68 -2.01 4.42 -14.33
CA ARG A 68 -2.17 4.50 -15.78
C ARG A 68 -3.53 3.99 -16.22
N ASN A 69 -3.96 2.86 -15.66
CA ASN A 69 -5.26 2.27 -16.01
C ASN A 69 -6.41 3.19 -15.59
N MET A 70 -6.31 3.80 -14.42
CA MET A 70 -7.31 4.74 -13.94
C MET A 70 -7.40 5.96 -14.86
N ARG A 71 -6.27 6.49 -15.29
CA ARG A 71 -6.23 7.64 -16.19
C ARG A 71 -6.83 7.32 -17.55
N LYS A 72 -6.62 6.11 -18.05
CA LYS A 72 -7.18 5.68 -19.33
C LYS A 72 -8.69 5.51 -19.28
N SER A 73 -9.24 5.19 -18.12
CA SER A 73 -10.67 4.89 -18.01
C SER A 73 -11.55 6.13 -17.88
N VAL A 74 -10.98 7.28 -17.61
CA VAL A 74 -11.76 8.51 -17.42
C VAL A 74 -11.88 9.30 -18.73
N LYS A 75 -13.05 9.88 -18.94
CA LYS A 75 -13.38 10.57 -20.18
C LYS A 75 -13.67 12.06 -20.02
N THR A 76 -14.06 12.50 -18.82
CA THR A 76 -14.38 13.89 -18.56
C THR A 76 -13.26 14.58 -17.81
N GLU A 77 -13.16 15.92 -17.93
CA GLU A 77 -12.16 16.68 -17.20
C GLU A 77 -12.36 16.60 -15.68
N ARG A 78 -13.62 16.55 -15.24
CA ARG A 78 -13.95 16.40 -13.82
C ARG A 78 -13.45 15.07 -13.29
N ASP A 79 -13.70 13.98 -14.02
CA ASP A 79 -13.26 12.65 -13.62
C ASP A 79 -11.75 12.55 -13.63
N LYS A 80 -11.08 13.18 -14.59
CA LYS A 80 -9.62 13.23 -14.62
C LYS A 80 -9.05 13.88 -13.36
N LYS A 81 -9.67 14.98 -12.94
CA LYS A 81 -9.24 15.69 -11.74
C LYS A 81 -9.44 14.83 -10.49
N ASP A 82 -10.58 14.16 -10.40
CA ASP A 82 -10.89 13.29 -9.28
C ASP A 82 -9.91 12.11 -9.22
N VAL A 83 -9.58 11.51 -10.37
CA VAL A 83 -8.63 10.42 -10.45
C VAL A 83 -7.24 10.86 -10.01
N GLU A 84 -6.77 12.04 -10.46
CA GLU A 84 -5.47 12.55 -10.04
C GLU A 84 -5.43 12.81 -8.53
N THR A 85 -6.51 13.27 -7.95
CA THR A 85 -6.61 13.44 -6.51
C THR A 85 -6.49 12.10 -5.78
N LEU A 86 -7.22 11.08 -6.24
CA LEU A 86 -7.15 9.74 -5.66
C LEU A 86 -5.75 9.15 -5.77
N ILE A 87 -5.11 9.30 -6.92
CA ILE A 87 -3.76 8.80 -7.15
C ILE A 87 -2.80 9.46 -6.15
N GLY A 88 -2.89 10.77 -5.97
CA GLY A 88 -2.02 11.49 -5.05
C GLY A 88 -2.23 11.11 -3.60
N ILE A 89 -3.49 10.91 -3.19
CA ILE A 89 -3.81 10.62 -1.79
C ILE A 89 -3.50 9.16 -1.46
N TRP A 90 -3.85 8.23 -2.34
CA TRP A 90 -3.83 6.81 -2.01
C TRP A 90 -2.64 6.07 -2.58
N LEU A 91 -2.44 6.15 -3.90
CA LEU A 91 -1.45 5.31 -4.56
C LEU A 91 -0.02 5.71 -4.23
N GLY A 92 0.20 7.00 -3.97
CA GLY A 92 1.51 7.49 -3.58
C GLY A 92 1.92 7.09 -2.16
N LYS A 93 1.00 6.59 -1.36
CA LYS A 93 1.25 6.22 0.04
C LYS A 93 1.49 4.73 0.26
N TYR A 94 1.24 3.90 -0.74
CA TYR A 94 1.53 2.48 -0.63
C TYR A 94 3.03 2.23 -0.48
N GLN A 95 3.37 1.24 0.32
CA GLN A 95 4.74 0.78 0.44
C GLN A 95 4.81 -0.73 0.23
N CYS A 96 5.88 -1.16 -0.42
CA CYS A 96 6.18 -2.58 -0.59
C CYS A 96 7.07 -3.03 0.57
N VAL A 97 6.58 -3.98 1.35
CA VAL A 97 7.25 -4.45 2.57
C VAL A 97 7.41 -5.96 2.47
N ALA A 98 8.60 -6.46 2.78
CA ALA A 98 8.85 -7.89 2.78
C ALA A 98 7.94 -8.58 3.81
N THR A 99 7.41 -9.75 3.45
CA THR A 99 6.44 -10.44 4.31
C THR A 99 7.02 -10.89 5.63
N ASP A 100 8.34 -10.97 5.74
CA ASP A 100 9.04 -11.32 6.97
C ASP A 100 9.65 -10.11 7.70
N ASP A 101 9.30 -8.90 7.29
CA ASP A 101 9.83 -7.69 7.93
C ASP A 101 9.44 -7.66 9.41
N PRO A 102 10.40 -7.54 10.33
CA PRO A 102 10.10 -7.55 11.76
C PRO A 102 9.23 -6.37 12.22
N SER A 103 9.22 -5.25 11.49
CA SER A 103 8.35 -4.12 11.87
C SER A 103 6.86 -4.43 11.72
N LEU A 104 6.50 -5.48 11.00
CA LEU A 104 5.11 -5.93 10.90
C LEU A 104 4.62 -6.57 12.20
N LYS A 105 5.52 -6.98 13.07
CA LYS A 105 5.21 -7.67 14.32
C LYS A 105 5.29 -6.76 15.54
N GLY A 106 5.42 -5.47 15.35
CA GLY A 106 5.60 -4.52 16.43
C GLY A 106 4.33 -4.18 17.19
N ARG A 107 3.59 -5.18 17.61
CA ARG A 107 2.33 -4.98 18.36
C ARG A 107 2.50 -5.28 19.83
#